data_0daf309a7069fe1f503eb889da60d34a
#
_entry.id   0daf309a7069fe1f503eb889da60d34a
#
_cell.length_a   1.000
_cell.length_b   1.000
_cell.length_c   1.000
_cell.angle_alpha   90.00
_cell.angle_beta   90.00
_cell.angle_gamma   90.00
#
_symmetry.space_group_name_H-M   'P 1'
#
loop_
_entity.id
_entity.type
_entity.pdbx_description
1 polymer ?
#
loop_
_entity_poly.entity_id
_entity_poly.type
_entity_poly.pdbx_seq_one_letter_code
_entity_poly.pdbx_strand_id
1 'polypeptide(L)'
;MRFIPKIIVVIVLLLILTSLATFTVDQREHAVVFRLGEIVSVKEEPGLYLKAPLVDNVKFFDKRILTYDSRNPDRFITSEKESVLVDSYIKWRIIDPSKYYVSVNGDERQAERRLQQTVNDGLRAEFGKRTLLEVISGERSEIINILRDEADAQSRQIGVEVVDVRLRRVDLAVEVSDSVYQRMRVERQEVASKLRSEGFAESEKIRADAERDRDIIITQAYKEAQVIKGQGDAKASRIYADTFSKDKEFYDFYRSLEAYRKSFSSKDDIMVLDANSDFFKYLRSPENR
;
A
#
# COMPACT_ATOMS: atom_id res chain seq x y z
N MET A 1 -42.63 76.49 37.15
CA MET A 1 -41.29 75.94 36.80
C MET A 1 -40.82 74.76 37.71
N ARG A 2 -41.56 74.25 38.63
CA ARG A 2 -41.17 73.16 39.57
C ARG A 2 -41.33 71.70 39.03
N PHE A 3 -41.97 71.48 37.88
CA PHE A 3 -42.29 70.17 37.33
C PHE A 3 -41.22 69.66 36.31
N ILE A 4 -40.47 70.53 35.67
CA ILE A 4 -39.46 70.21 34.66
C ILE A 4 -38.33 69.31 35.22
N PRO A 5 -37.72 69.57 36.41
CA PRO A 5 -36.69 68.77 36.95
C PRO A 5 -37.19 67.37 37.34
N LYS A 6 -38.42 67.18 37.75
CA LYS A 6 -39.02 65.89 38.07
C LYS A 6 -39.25 65.05 36.81
N ILE A 7 -39.64 65.62 35.71
CA ILE A 7 -39.83 64.93 34.41
C ILE A 7 -38.50 64.49 33.88
N ILE A 8 -37.46 65.31 33.99
CA ILE A 8 -36.10 64.94 33.55
C ILE A 8 -35.57 63.73 34.37
N VAL A 9 -35.79 63.75 35.70
CA VAL A 9 -35.39 62.62 36.56
C VAL A 9 -36.11 61.30 36.16
N VAL A 10 -37.42 61.38 35.88
CA VAL A 10 -38.22 60.25 35.46
C VAL A 10 -37.73 59.71 34.11
N ILE A 11 -37.41 60.56 33.11
CA ILE A 11 -36.88 60.18 31.80
C ILE A 11 -35.51 59.52 31.96
N VAL A 12 -34.62 60.06 32.78
CA VAL A 12 -33.31 59.50 33.06
C VAL A 12 -33.43 58.13 33.73
N LEU A 13 -34.33 58.02 34.71
CA LEU A 13 -34.58 56.73 35.37
C LEU A 13 -35.13 55.68 34.41
N LEU A 14 -36.02 56.07 33.50
CA LEU A 14 -36.58 55.18 32.47
C LEU A 14 -35.51 54.75 31.43
N LEU A 15 -34.60 55.62 31.04
CA LEU A 15 -33.46 55.33 30.18
C LEU A 15 -32.48 54.39 30.86
N ILE A 16 -32.20 54.58 32.14
CA ILE A 16 -31.36 53.65 32.90
C ILE A 16 -32.02 52.25 32.98
N LEU A 17 -33.34 52.26 33.28
CA LEU A 17 -34.07 50.96 33.37
C LEU A 17 -34.11 50.21 32.05
N THR A 18 -34.34 50.93 30.91
CA THR A 18 -34.29 50.31 29.58
C THR A 18 -32.89 49.83 29.22
N SER A 19 -31.85 50.57 29.56
CA SER A 19 -30.46 50.15 29.36
C SER A 19 -30.08 48.88 30.14
N LEU A 20 -30.58 48.75 31.38
CA LEU A 20 -30.38 47.57 32.22
C LEU A 20 -31.23 46.35 31.76
N ALA A 21 -32.38 46.61 31.11
CA ALA A 21 -33.32 45.61 30.66
C ALA A 21 -32.98 45.06 29.26
N THR A 22 -32.06 45.67 28.51
CA THR A 22 -31.70 45.26 27.16
C THR A 22 -30.30 44.68 27.13
N PHE A 23 -30.08 43.64 26.28
CA PHE A 23 -28.76 43.13 25.92
C PHE A 23 -28.73 42.79 24.44
N THR A 24 -27.55 42.86 23.85
CA THR A 24 -27.33 42.57 22.43
C THR A 24 -26.58 41.25 22.31
N VAL A 25 -27.02 40.38 21.40
CA VAL A 25 -26.34 39.15 21.04
C VAL A 25 -25.60 39.38 19.71
N ASP A 26 -24.28 39.16 19.72
CA ASP A 26 -23.46 39.22 18.50
C ASP A 26 -23.68 37.98 17.64
N GLN A 27 -23.44 38.09 16.33
CA GLN A 27 -23.53 37.00 15.39
C GLN A 27 -22.53 35.85 15.70
N ARG A 28 -21.50 36.13 16.49
CA ARG A 28 -20.42 35.22 16.87
C ARG A 28 -20.68 34.47 18.16
N GLU A 29 -21.80 34.79 18.85
CA GLU A 29 -22.07 34.31 20.21
C GLU A 29 -23.48 33.76 20.34
N HIS A 30 -23.64 32.80 21.24
CA HIS A 30 -24.92 32.42 21.77
C HIS A 30 -25.10 33.04 23.15
N ALA A 31 -26.31 33.51 23.48
CA ALA A 31 -26.59 34.02 24.79
C ALA A 31 -27.55 33.08 25.54
N VAL A 32 -27.19 32.74 26.77
CA VAL A 32 -28.02 31.95 27.68
C VAL A 32 -28.45 32.87 28.83
N VAL A 33 -29.78 33.01 29.01
CA VAL A 33 -30.37 33.79 30.07
C VAL A 33 -30.69 32.91 31.26
N PHE A 34 -30.10 33.25 32.39
CA PHE A 34 -30.29 32.56 33.67
C PHE A 34 -31.17 33.41 34.61
N ARG A 35 -32.11 32.76 35.27
CA ARG A 35 -32.92 33.38 36.33
C ARG A 35 -32.73 32.57 37.61
N LEU A 36 -32.17 33.20 38.63
CA LEU A 36 -31.87 32.59 39.90
C LEU A 36 -31.06 31.25 39.81
N GLY A 37 -30.26 31.13 38.72
CA GLY A 37 -29.44 29.95 38.46
C GLY A 37 -30.02 28.92 37.49
N GLU A 38 -31.30 29.06 37.10
CA GLU A 38 -31.95 28.19 36.13
C GLU A 38 -31.89 28.81 34.69
N ILE A 39 -31.74 27.97 33.67
CA ILE A 39 -31.77 28.40 32.27
C ILE A 39 -33.21 28.66 31.85
N VAL A 40 -33.54 29.94 31.58
CA VAL A 40 -34.87 30.34 31.14
C VAL A 40 -35.00 30.39 29.63
N SER A 41 -34.00 30.89 28.94
CA SER A 41 -34.03 30.96 27.48
C SER A 41 -32.63 30.99 26.89
N VAL A 42 -32.50 30.46 25.65
CA VAL A 42 -31.31 30.55 24.83
C VAL A 42 -31.61 31.42 23.63
N LYS A 43 -30.71 32.31 23.30
CA LYS A 43 -30.78 33.20 22.14
C LYS A 43 -29.62 32.82 21.19
N GLU A 44 -29.97 32.21 20.06
CA GLU A 44 -29.02 31.73 19.05
C GLU A 44 -28.87 32.70 17.88
N GLU A 45 -29.88 33.57 17.69
CA GLU A 45 -29.90 34.56 16.63
C GLU A 45 -29.36 35.91 17.15
N PRO A 46 -28.60 36.62 16.30
CA PRO A 46 -28.14 37.98 16.65
C PRO A 46 -29.32 38.95 16.75
N GLY A 47 -29.27 39.82 17.73
CA GLY A 47 -30.31 40.81 17.90
C GLY A 47 -30.33 41.46 19.27
N LEU A 48 -31.33 42.35 19.46
CA LEU A 48 -31.60 43.03 20.72
C LEU A 48 -32.67 42.24 21.47
N TYR A 49 -32.37 41.88 22.68
CA TYR A 49 -33.25 41.09 23.56
C TYR A 49 -33.49 41.79 24.89
N LEU A 50 -34.59 41.43 25.51
CA LEU A 50 -34.97 41.95 26.82
C LEU A 50 -34.67 40.94 27.89
N LYS A 51 -34.14 41.38 29.03
CA LYS A 51 -33.94 40.60 30.27
C LYS A 51 -34.57 41.32 31.44
N ALA A 52 -35.02 40.60 32.45
CA ALA A 52 -35.49 41.20 33.68
C ALA A 52 -34.28 41.76 34.47
N PRO A 53 -34.21 43.10 34.63
CA PRO A 53 -33.10 43.69 35.37
C PRO A 53 -33.08 43.18 36.82
N LEU A 54 -31.85 42.94 37.35
CA LEU A 54 -31.55 42.42 38.69
C LEU A 54 -31.83 40.94 38.91
N VAL A 55 -32.69 40.28 38.13
CA VAL A 55 -33.07 38.87 38.30
C VAL A 55 -32.39 37.97 37.25
N ASP A 56 -32.33 38.46 36.00
CA ASP A 56 -31.78 37.72 34.89
C ASP A 56 -30.28 38.01 34.69
N ASN A 57 -29.49 36.96 34.65
CA ASN A 57 -28.06 37.01 34.29
C ASN A 57 -27.87 36.41 32.88
N VAL A 58 -27.04 37.00 32.05
CA VAL A 58 -26.78 36.55 30.69
C VAL A 58 -25.31 36.11 30.59
N LYS A 59 -25.09 34.89 30.13
CA LYS A 59 -23.76 34.42 29.75
C LYS A 59 -23.67 34.21 28.24
N PHE A 60 -22.55 34.63 27.68
CA PHE A 60 -22.28 34.52 26.25
C PHE A 60 -21.31 33.35 26.02
N PHE A 61 -21.57 32.57 24.96
CA PHE A 61 -20.75 31.45 24.54
C PHE A 61 -20.36 31.63 23.08
N ASP A 62 -19.08 31.41 22.76
CA ASP A 62 -18.57 31.57 21.39
C ASP A 62 -19.19 30.53 20.45
N LYS A 63 -19.71 30.98 19.30
CA LYS A 63 -20.31 30.15 18.23
C LYS A 63 -19.28 29.74 17.18
N ARG A 64 -18.11 30.40 17.17
CA ARG A 64 -17.06 30.13 16.21
C ARG A 64 -16.43 28.77 16.45
N ILE A 65 -15.68 28.30 15.46
CA ILE A 65 -14.88 27.12 15.60
C ILE A 65 -13.67 27.42 16.48
N LEU A 66 -13.62 26.78 17.63
CA LEU A 66 -12.51 26.81 18.57
C LEU A 66 -11.50 25.71 18.23
N THR A 67 -10.25 25.92 18.61
CA THR A 67 -9.18 24.93 18.37
C THR A 67 -8.53 24.59 19.69
N TYR A 68 -8.64 23.34 20.07
CA TYR A 68 -7.83 22.77 21.13
C TYR A 68 -6.55 22.18 20.53
N ASP A 69 -5.41 22.60 21.00
CA ASP A 69 -4.08 22.13 20.59
C ASP A 69 -3.38 21.49 21.79
N SER A 70 -3.05 20.20 21.66
CA SER A 70 -2.31 19.51 22.70
C SER A 70 -0.89 20.08 22.78
N ARG A 71 -0.53 20.61 23.94
CA ARG A 71 0.81 21.23 24.14
C ARG A 71 1.92 20.21 24.21
N ASN A 72 1.61 18.98 24.61
CA ASN A 72 2.54 17.89 24.73
C ASN A 72 2.05 16.70 23.92
N PRO A 73 2.93 16.02 23.17
CA PRO A 73 2.57 14.78 22.50
C PRO A 73 2.12 13.72 23.52
N ASP A 74 1.01 13.07 23.22
CA ASP A 74 0.52 11.94 24.00
C ASP A 74 1.16 10.63 23.52
N ARG A 75 1.39 9.69 24.45
CA ARG A 75 2.01 8.39 24.15
C ARG A 75 0.94 7.33 23.91
N PHE A 76 1.07 6.62 22.78
CA PHE A 76 0.19 5.51 22.39
C PHE A 76 1.02 4.27 22.09
N ILE A 77 0.38 3.09 22.16
CA ILE A 77 0.99 1.80 21.90
C ILE A 77 0.28 1.16 20.71
N THR A 78 1.04 0.73 19.70
CA THR A 78 0.53 0.02 18.53
C THR A 78 0.28 -1.47 18.81
N SER A 79 -0.35 -2.19 17.85
CA SER A 79 -0.54 -3.64 17.92
C SER A 79 0.77 -4.42 18.09
N GLU A 80 1.88 -3.87 17.59
CA GLU A 80 3.23 -4.43 17.69
C GLU A 80 3.94 -4.08 18.99
N LYS A 81 3.20 -3.44 19.96
CA LYS A 81 3.73 -2.95 21.23
C LYS A 81 4.81 -1.86 21.11
N GLU A 82 4.85 -1.19 19.96
CA GLU A 82 5.73 -0.05 19.76
C GLU A 82 5.11 1.23 20.32
N SER A 83 5.93 2.05 20.96
CA SER A 83 5.51 3.31 21.57
C SER A 83 5.66 4.46 20.59
N VAL A 84 4.54 5.13 20.29
CA VAL A 84 4.49 6.31 19.43
C VAL A 84 4.06 7.54 20.20
N LEU A 85 4.64 8.68 19.84
CA LEU A 85 4.28 10.01 20.34
C LEU A 85 3.44 10.69 19.29
N VAL A 86 2.23 11.07 19.67
CA VAL A 86 1.25 11.66 18.74
C VAL A 86 0.91 13.05 19.20
N ASP A 87 1.01 13.99 18.27
CA ASP A 87 0.61 15.37 18.43
C ASP A 87 -0.68 15.59 17.62
N SER A 88 -1.74 16.01 18.30
CA SER A 88 -3.07 16.20 17.71
C SER A 88 -3.70 17.52 18.06
N TYR A 89 -4.59 18.00 17.21
CA TYR A 89 -5.46 19.12 17.50
C TYR A 89 -6.91 18.81 17.12
N ILE A 90 -7.84 19.44 17.83
CA ILE A 90 -9.27 19.24 17.70
C ILE A 90 -9.91 20.58 17.37
N LYS A 91 -10.71 20.64 16.30
CA LYS A 91 -11.59 21.78 15.99
C LYS A 91 -12.99 21.45 16.42
N TRP A 92 -13.56 22.29 17.24
CA TRP A 92 -14.88 22.08 17.83
C TRP A 92 -15.67 23.36 17.92
N ARG A 93 -16.98 23.27 18.08
CA ARG A 93 -17.86 24.41 18.31
C ARG A 93 -19.01 24.04 19.23
N ILE A 94 -19.57 25.04 19.89
CA ILE A 94 -20.75 24.92 20.74
C ILE A 94 -22.00 24.94 19.86
N ILE A 95 -22.81 23.88 19.88
CA ILE A 95 -24.06 23.78 19.12
C ILE A 95 -25.29 23.89 20.03
N ASP A 96 -25.19 23.45 21.28
CA ASP A 96 -26.25 23.54 22.26
C ASP A 96 -25.70 24.17 23.55
N PRO A 97 -25.84 25.49 23.72
CA PRO A 97 -25.30 26.19 24.86
C PRO A 97 -25.93 25.76 26.20
N SER A 98 -27.17 25.21 26.19
CA SER A 98 -27.83 24.70 27.40
C SER A 98 -27.16 23.45 27.90
N LYS A 99 -26.99 22.48 27.03
CA LYS A 99 -26.28 21.21 27.36
C LYS A 99 -24.83 21.48 27.73
N TYR A 100 -24.18 22.37 26.99
CA TYR A 100 -22.82 22.80 27.26
C TYR A 100 -22.66 23.35 28.67
N TYR A 101 -23.56 24.27 29.07
CA TYR A 101 -23.50 24.82 30.40
C TYR A 101 -23.76 23.78 31.48
N VAL A 102 -24.76 22.91 31.33
CA VAL A 102 -25.09 21.87 32.31
C VAL A 102 -23.94 20.86 32.46
N SER A 103 -23.25 20.52 31.36
CA SER A 103 -22.22 19.47 31.33
C SER A 103 -20.85 19.95 31.80
N VAL A 104 -20.46 21.17 31.46
CA VAL A 104 -19.12 21.73 31.73
C VAL A 104 -19.15 23.08 32.42
N ASN A 105 -20.33 23.49 32.93
CA ASN A 105 -20.55 24.80 33.61
C ASN A 105 -20.11 26.02 32.80
N GLY A 106 -20.03 25.88 31.45
CA GLY A 106 -19.54 26.90 30.55
C GLY A 106 -18.03 27.16 30.61
N ASP A 107 -17.26 26.25 31.19
CA ASP A 107 -15.79 26.33 31.22
C ASP A 107 -15.20 25.65 29.99
N GLU A 108 -14.59 26.44 29.10
CA GLU A 108 -13.95 25.99 27.88
C GLU A 108 -12.85 24.99 28.14
N ARG A 109 -12.04 25.20 29.18
CA ARG A 109 -10.96 24.27 29.55
C ARG A 109 -11.48 22.92 30.03
N GLN A 110 -12.66 22.89 30.63
CA GLN A 110 -13.28 21.63 31.03
C GLN A 110 -13.82 20.87 29.81
N ALA A 111 -14.38 21.56 28.85
CA ALA A 111 -14.80 20.98 27.57
C ALA A 111 -13.58 20.42 26.80
N GLU A 112 -12.52 21.20 26.68
CA GLU A 112 -11.27 20.79 26.05
C GLU A 112 -10.68 19.52 26.67
N ARG A 113 -10.62 19.43 27.99
CA ARG A 113 -10.15 18.21 28.68
C ARG A 113 -11.01 17.00 28.37
N ARG A 114 -12.34 17.16 28.30
CA ARG A 114 -13.23 16.06 27.91
C ARG A 114 -13.03 15.64 26.45
N LEU A 115 -12.94 16.60 25.55
CA LEU A 115 -12.66 16.34 24.14
C LEU A 115 -11.32 15.63 23.94
N GLN A 116 -10.27 16.10 24.61
CA GLN A 116 -8.96 15.43 24.60
C GLN A 116 -9.05 13.98 25.08
N GLN A 117 -9.72 13.76 26.20
CA GLN A 117 -9.89 12.39 26.72
C GLN A 117 -10.62 11.50 25.72
N THR A 118 -11.73 11.96 25.15
CA THR A 118 -12.49 11.21 24.14
C THR A 118 -11.64 10.87 22.93
N VAL A 119 -10.92 11.84 22.38
CA VAL A 119 -10.05 11.64 21.22
C VAL A 119 -8.87 10.72 21.57
N ASN A 120 -8.27 10.87 22.75
CA ASN A 120 -7.18 10.00 23.19
C ASN A 120 -7.62 8.56 23.40
N ASP A 121 -8.84 8.34 23.91
CA ASP A 121 -9.39 6.99 24.07
C ASP A 121 -9.67 6.34 22.71
N GLY A 122 -10.21 7.10 21.74
CA GLY A 122 -10.36 6.66 20.36
C GLY A 122 -9.02 6.36 19.68
N LEU A 123 -8.03 7.27 19.81
CA LEU A 123 -6.68 7.04 19.30
C LEU A 123 -6.04 5.77 19.87
N ARG A 124 -6.20 5.53 21.18
CA ARG A 124 -5.68 4.33 21.83
C ARG A 124 -6.34 3.06 21.28
N ALA A 125 -7.65 3.10 21.05
CA ALA A 125 -8.39 1.99 20.48
C ALA A 125 -7.97 1.69 19.03
N GLU A 126 -7.81 2.71 18.21
CA GLU A 126 -7.45 2.54 16.80
C GLU A 126 -5.96 2.17 16.60
N PHE A 127 -5.04 2.81 17.33
CA PHE A 127 -3.61 2.47 17.23
C PHE A 127 -3.31 1.09 17.79
N GLY A 128 -4.03 0.65 18.83
CA GLY A 128 -3.90 -0.70 19.37
C GLY A 128 -4.27 -1.84 18.42
N LYS A 129 -5.03 -1.54 17.37
CA LYS A 129 -5.43 -2.50 16.32
C LYS A 129 -4.48 -2.52 15.11
N ARG A 130 -3.66 -1.49 14.95
CA ARG A 130 -2.88 -1.22 13.72
C ARG A 130 -1.39 -1.33 13.96
N THR A 131 -0.66 -1.68 12.91
CA THR A 131 0.80 -1.70 12.93
C THR A 131 1.37 -0.28 12.83
N LEU A 132 2.63 -0.12 13.24
CA LEU A 132 3.33 1.16 13.11
C LEU A 132 3.34 1.67 11.66
N LEU A 133 3.53 0.78 10.70
CA LEU A 133 3.59 1.12 9.28
C LEU A 133 2.24 1.65 8.77
N GLU A 134 1.14 1.02 9.14
CA GLU A 134 -0.23 1.45 8.76
C GLU A 134 -0.56 2.83 9.33
N VAL A 135 -0.16 3.10 10.57
CA VAL A 135 -0.36 4.41 11.21
C VAL A 135 0.43 5.52 10.52
N ILE A 136 1.66 5.24 10.04
CA ILE A 136 2.54 6.25 9.42
C ILE A 136 2.25 6.42 7.92
N SER A 137 2.00 5.33 7.18
CA SER A 137 2.14 5.33 5.72
C SER A 137 0.86 5.37 4.90
N GLY A 138 -0.33 5.11 5.43
CA GLY A 138 -1.42 4.99 4.49
C GLY A 138 -2.84 5.23 4.97
N GLU A 139 -3.23 4.76 6.11
CA GLU A 139 -4.63 4.75 6.58
C GLU A 139 -4.97 5.94 7.49
N ARG A 140 -4.07 6.93 7.53
CA ARG A 140 -4.22 8.10 8.40
C ARG A 140 -5.55 8.83 8.21
N SER A 141 -6.00 8.95 6.97
CA SER A 141 -7.27 9.64 6.66
C SER A 141 -8.49 8.86 7.16
N GLU A 142 -8.44 7.53 7.09
CA GLU A 142 -9.49 6.65 7.60
C GLU A 142 -9.56 6.71 9.13
N ILE A 143 -8.42 6.60 9.80
CA ILE A 143 -8.31 6.75 11.26
C ILE A 143 -8.91 8.09 11.70
N ILE A 144 -8.53 9.19 11.05
CA ILE A 144 -9.02 10.53 11.37
C ILE A 144 -10.55 10.62 11.22
N ASN A 145 -11.13 10.04 10.17
CA ASN A 145 -12.57 10.06 9.96
C ASN A 145 -13.32 9.27 11.04
N ILE A 146 -12.85 8.08 11.38
CA ILE A 146 -13.42 7.25 12.46
C ILE A 146 -13.36 8.02 13.79
N LEU A 147 -12.20 8.58 14.13
CA LEU A 147 -12.00 9.34 15.35
C LEU A 147 -12.90 10.59 15.44
N ARG A 148 -13.03 11.32 14.31
CA ARG A 148 -13.92 12.49 14.24
C ARG A 148 -15.35 12.07 14.50
N ASP A 149 -15.85 11.04 13.84
CA ASP A 149 -17.23 10.60 13.94
C ASP A 149 -17.55 10.05 15.33
N GLU A 150 -16.65 9.28 15.95
CA GLU A 150 -16.81 8.82 17.34
C GLU A 150 -16.73 9.97 18.33
N ALA A 151 -15.78 10.88 18.18
CA ALA A 151 -15.64 12.03 19.05
C ALA A 151 -16.85 12.97 18.92
N ASP A 152 -17.38 13.21 17.71
CA ASP A 152 -18.59 14.01 17.51
C ASP A 152 -19.80 13.37 18.16
N ALA A 153 -20.02 12.06 17.97
CA ALA A 153 -21.15 11.35 18.59
C ALA A 153 -21.16 11.45 20.11
N GLN A 154 -20.01 11.35 20.76
CA GLN A 154 -19.89 11.50 22.21
C GLN A 154 -20.01 12.97 22.65
N SER A 155 -19.42 13.90 21.90
CA SER A 155 -19.39 15.31 22.25
C SER A 155 -20.74 16.01 22.10
N ARG A 156 -21.65 15.52 21.26
CA ARG A 156 -23.04 16.01 21.16
C ARG A 156 -23.82 15.86 22.45
N GLN A 157 -23.44 14.90 23.31
CA GLN A 157 -24.08 14.74 24.62
C GLN A 157 -23.79 15.92 25.56
N ILE A 158 -22.66 16.58 25.37
CA ILE A 158 -22.26 17.78 26.12
C ILE A 158 -22.55 19.10 25.40
N GLY A 159 -23.31 19.06 24.29
CA GLY A 159 -23.69 20.25 23.52
C GLY A 159 -22.60 20.79 22.60
N VAL A 160 -21.60 19.99 22.26
CA VAL A 160 -20.46 20.36 21.42
C VAL A 160 -20.43 19.50 20.16
N GLU A 161 -20.05 20.07 19.03
CA GLU A 161 -19.76 19.38 17.78
C GLU A 161 -18.27 19.36 17.52
N VAL A 162 -17.74 18.20 17.22
CA VAL A 162 -16.36 18.05 16.73
C VAL A 162 -16.34 18.19 15.21
N VAL A 163 -15.83 19.34 14.75
CA VAL A 163 -15.78 19.67 13.31
C VAL A 163 -14.67 18.88 12.61
N ASP A 164 -13.49 18.77 13.24
CA ASP A 164 -12.32 18.12 12.66
C ASP A 164 -11.36 17.66 13.76
N VAL A 165 -10.72 16.53 13.52
CA VAL A 165 -9.62 16.01 14.34
C VAL A 165 -8.45 15.80 13.41
N ARG A 166 -7.25 16.29 13.79
CA ARG A 166 -6.04 16.11 12.97
C ARG A 166 -4.86 15.67 13.82
N LEU A 167 -4.12 14.75 13.26
CA LEU A 167 -2.82 14.36 13.79
C LEU A 167 -1.77 15.25 13.13
N ARG A 168 -1.03 16.02 13.92
CA ARG A 168 0.03 16.90 13.40
C ARG A 168 1.29 16.07 13.09
N ARG A 169 1.70 15.28 14.04
CA ARG A 169 2.92 14.49 14.00
C ARG A 169 2.72 13.14 14.71
N VAL A 170 3.33 12.11 14.16
CA VAL A 170 3.42 10.79 14.77
C VAL A 170 4.89 10.40 14.72
N ASP A 171 5.53 10.36 15.88
CA ASP A 171 6.95 10.03 16.04
C ASP A 171 7.12 8.78 16.87
N LEU A 172 8.22 8.07 16.65
CA LEU A 172 8.66 7.02 17.57
C LEU A 172 9.21 7.65 18.86
N ALA A 173 8.93 7.01 19.99
CA ALA A 173 9.59 7.38 21.22
C ALA A 173 11.11 7.18 21.07
N VAL A 174 11.90 8.16 21.53
CA VAL A 174 13.35 8.18 21.32
C VAL A 174 14.02 6.91 21.85
N GLU A 175 13.51 6.37 22.95
CA GLU A 175 14.07 5.20 23.63
C GLU A 175 13.98 3.91 22.81
N VAL A 176 13.04 3.82 21.87
CA VAL A 176 12.81 2.62 21.04
C VAL A 176 13.14 2.82 19.55
N SER A 177 13.45 4.04 19.16
CA SER A 177 13.65 4.42 17.76
C SER A 177 14.73 3.58 17.08
N ASP A 178 15.92 3.46 17.68
CA ASP A 178 17.05 2.73 17.10
C ASP A 178 16.77 1.23 16.95
N SER A 179 16.12 0.63 17.94
CA SER A 179 15.79 -0.79 17.91
C SER A 179 14.73 -1.11 16.84
N VAL A 180 13.76 -0.23 16.67
CA VAL A 180 12.71 -0.34 15.63
C VAL A 180 13.34 -0.19 14.24
N TYR A 181 14.18 0.81 14.01
CA TYR A 181 14.87 0.98 12.73
C TYR A 181 15.77 -0.21 12.38
N GLN A 182 16.46 -0.76 13.36
CA GLN A 182 17.30 -1.94 13.16
C GLN A 182 16.44 -3.17 12.79
N ARG A 183 15.33 -3.39 13.49
CA ARG A 183 14.38 -4.48 13.18
C ARG A 183 13.81 -4.33 11.77
N MET A 184 13.31 -3.15 11.40
CA MET A 184 12.79 -2.87 10.06
C MET A 184 13.83 -3.12 8.97
N ARG A 185 15.11 -2.78 9.23
CA ARG A 185 16.22 -3.05 8.29
C ARG A 185 16.43 -4.55 8.09
N VAL A 186 16.47 -5.32 9.19
CA VAL A 186 16.63 -6.78 9.14
C VAL A 186 15.46 -7.43 8.40
N GLU A 187 14.24 -7.04 8.71
CA GLU A 187 13.03 -7.55 8.06
C GLU A 187 13.03 -7.25 6.55
N ARG A 188 13.38 -6.03 6.15
CA ARG A 188 13.52 -5.67 4.73
C ARG A 188 14.61 -6.47 4.03
N GLN A 189 15.70 -6.76 4.72
CA GLN A 189 16.78 -7.58 4.19
C GLN A 189 16.35 -9.05 4.03
N GLU A 190 15.58 -9.57 4.97
CA GLU A 190 15.02 -10.92 4.91
C GLU A 190 14.03 -11.06 3.74
N VAL A 191 13.09 -10.12 3.59
CA VAL A 191 12.16 -10.08 2.44
C VAL A 191 12.93 -10.01 1.11
N ALA A 192 13.93 -9.13 1.03
CA ALA A 192 14.74 -9.01 -0.17
C ALA A 192 15.56 -10.28 -0.46
N SER A 193 16.08 -10.96 0.56
CA SER A 193 16.78 -12.25 0.42
C SER A 193 15.82 -13.34 -0.06
N LYS A 194 14.64 -13.43 0.53
CA LYS A 194 13.59 -14.36 0.12
C LYS A 194 13.21 -14.19 -1.35
N LEU A 195 12.89 -12.97 -1.77
CA LEU A 195 12.52 -12.66 -3.16
C LEU A 195 13.65 -12.98 -4.15
N ARG A 196 14.92 -12.72 -3.78
CA ARG A 196 16.07 -13.10 -4.62
C ARG A 196 16.20 -14.62 -4.74
N SER A 197 16.02 -15.36 -3.64
CA SER A 197 16.09 -16.81 -3.65
C SER A 197 14.96 -17.44 -4.47
N GLU A 198 13.75 -16.91 -4.36
CA GLU A 198 12.61 -17.33 -5.18
C GLU A 198 12.85 -17.04 -6.66
N GLY A 199 13.35 -15.85 -6.98
CA GLY A 199 13.70 -15.46 -8.35
C GLY A 199 14.83 -16.32 -8.94
N PHE A 200 15.82 -16.69 -8.13
CA PHE A 200 16.89 -17.61 -8.55
C PHE A 200 16.35 -19.01 -8.83
N ALA A 201 15.52 -19.53 -7.93
CA ALA A 201 14.91 -20.85 -8.11
C ALA A 201 14.02 -20.92 -9.36
N GLU A 202 13.22 -19.88 -9.61
CA GLU A 202 12.38 -19.82 -10.82
C GLU A 202 13.23 -19.68 -12.09
N SER A 203 14.32 -18.91 -12.05
CA SER A 203 15.28 -18.81 -13.16
C SER A 203 15.93 -20.13 -13.50
N GLU A 204 16.37 -20.90 -12.50
CA GLU A 204 16.97 -22.23 -12.73
C GLU A 204 15.95 -23.23 -13.29
N LYS A 205 14.71 -23.17 -12.83
CA LYS A 205 13.63 -23.99 -13.37
C LYS A 205 13.37 -23.68 -14.85
N ILE A 206 13.22 -22.40 -15.19
CA ILE A 206 13.03 -21.98 -16.59
C ILE A 206 14.21 -22.43 -17.46
N ARG A 207 15.44 -22.28 -16.97
CA ARG A 207 16.64 -22.72 -17.68
C ARG A 207 16.66 -24.21 -17.90
N ALA A 208 16.39 -25.01 -16.86
CA ALA A 208 16.33 -26.46 -16.95
C ALA A 208 15.26 -26.96 -17.92
N ASP A 209 14.07 -26.32 -17.90
CA ASP A 209 13.01 -26.64 -18.85
C ASP A 209 13.41 -26.30 -20.29
N ALA A 210 14.03 -25.16 -20.52
CA ALA A 210 14.52 -24.76 -21.85
C ALA A 210 15.64 -25.67 -22.36
N GLU A 211 16.57 -26.10 -21.50
CA GLU A 211 17.62 -27.04 -21.85
C GLU A 211 17.05 -28.40 -22.20
N ARG A 212 16.08 -28.88 -21.41
CA ARG A 212 15.38 -30.14 -21.72
C ARG A 212 14.69 -30.08 -23.08
N ASP A 213 13.95 -29.02 -23.33
CA ASP A 213 13.23 -28.85 -24.60
C ASP A 213 14.18 -28.71 -25.78
N ARG A 214 15.31 -28.00 -25.63
CA ARG A 214 16.40 -27.99 -26.61
C ARG A 214 16.91 -29.40 -26.92
N ASP A 215 17.19 -30.17 -25.88
CA ASP A 215 17.74 -31.53 -26.05
C ASP A 215 16.73 -32.49 -26.71
N ILE A 216 15.45 -32.37 -26.40
CA ILE A 216 14.38 -33.11 -27.08
C ILE A 216 14.34 -32.75 -28.57
N ILE A 217 14.37 -31.45 -28.92
CA ILE A 217 14.34 -30.97 -30.31
C ILE A 217 15.56 -31.51 -31.08
N ILE A 218 16.77 -31.38 -30.51
CA ILE A 218 18.01 -31.83 -31.15
C ILE A 218 17.98 -33.35 -31.34
N THR A 219 17.57 -34.09 -30.33
CA THR A 219 17.50 -35.57 -30.38
C THR A 219 16.48 -36.03 -31.42
N GLN A 220 15.34 -35.38 -31.48
CA GLN A 220 14.32 -35.68 -32.49
C GLN A 220 14.81 -35.40 -33.90
N ALA A 221 15.43 -34.23 -34.12
CA ALA A 221 16.01 -33.87 -35.41
C ALA A 221 17.12 -34.84 -35.83
N TYR A 222 17.99 -35.27 -34.90
CA TYR A 222 19.01 -36.27 -35.15
C TYR A 222 18.42 -37.61 -35.54
N LYS A 223 17.37 -38.07 -34.82
CA LYS A 223 16.64 -39.30 -35.14
C LYS A 223 16.05 -39.23 -36.56
N GLU A 224 15.39 -38.14 -36.91
CA GLU A 224 14.81 -37.94 -38.25
C GLU A 224 15.88 -37.94 -39.33
N ALA A 225 17.00 -37.26 -39.08
CA ALA A 225 18.15 -37.27 -40.00
C ALA A 225 18.70 -38.69 -40.23
N GLN A 226 18.82 -39.49 -39.17
CA GLN A 226 19.27 -40.87 -39.28
C GLN A 226 18.28 -41.76 -40.06
N VAL A 227 16.97 -41.55 -39.84
CA VAL A 227 15.93 -42.27 -40.60
C VAL A 227 16.00 -41.94 -42.09
N ILE A 228 16.09 -40.62 -42.41
CA ILE A 228 16.19 -40.20 -43.80
C ILE A 228 17.48 -40.73 -44.45
N LYS A 229 18.61 -40.69 -43.76
CA LYS A 229 19.87 -41.24 -44.22
C LYS A 229 19.75 -42.75 -44.48
N GLY A 230 19.20 -43.51 -43.50
CA GLY A 230 18.98 -44.95 -43.67
C GLY A 230 18.04 -45.29 -44.81
N GLN A 231 16.99 -44.49 -45.02
CA GLN A 231 16.10 -44.67 -46.19
C GLN A 231 16.82 -44.34 -47.51
N GLY A 232 17.68 -43.31 -47.50
CA GLY A 232 18.54 -42.97 -48.64
C GLY A 232 19.50 -44.09 -48.98
N ASP A 233 20.22 -44.60 -47.98
CA ASP A 233 21.16 -45.72 -48.15
C ASP A 233 20.46 -47.01 -48.64
N ALA A 234 19.30 -47.31 -48.06
CA ALA A 234 18.48 -48.46 -48.48
C ALA A 234 17.99 -48.33 -49.94
N LYS A 235 17.56 -47.11 -50.31
CA LYS A 235 17.14 -46.80 -51.67
C LYS A 235 18.31 -46.92 -52.65
N ALA A 236 19.47 -46.36 -52.31
CA ALA A 236 20.67 -46.47 -53.10
C ALA A 236 21.11 -47.94 -53.30
N SER A 237 21.15 -48.69 -52.18
CA SER A 237 21.48 -50.14 -52.21
C SER A 237 20.52 -50.95 -53.10
N ARG A 238 19.24 -50.59 -53.07
CA ARG A 238 18.23 -51.24 -53.90
C ARG A 238 18.46 -50.95 -55.37
N ILE A 239 18.68 -49.64 -55.71
CA ILE A 239 18.99 -49.20 -57.09
C ILE A 239 20.26 -49.91 -57.63
N TYR A 240 21.31 -50.01 -56.77
CA TYR A 240 22.52 -50.73 -57.15
C TYR A 240 22.21 -52.20 -57.38
N ALA A 241 21.51 -52.90 -56.45
CA ALA A 241 21.14 -54.27 -56.59
C ALA A 241 20.36 -54.57 -57.89
N ASP A 242 19.33 -53.77 -58.14
CA ASP A 242 18.47 -53.93 -59.32
C ASP A 242 19.18 -53.61 -60.63
N THR A 243 20.17 -52.71 -60.66
CA THR A 243 20.92 -52.35 -61.82
C THR A 243 22.00 -53.36 -62.12
N PHE A 244 22.74 -53.76 -61.10
CA PHE A 244 23.88 -54.64 -61.26
C PHE A 244 23.55 -56.15 -61.25
N SER A 245 22.34 -56.55 -60.80
CA SER A 245 21.85 -57.89 -60.96
C SER A 245 21.67 -58.32 -62.44
N LYS A 246 21.58 -57.33 -63.34
CA LYS A 246 21.40 -57.56 -64.77
C LYS A 246 22.72 -58.05 -65.46
N ASP A 247 23.89 -57.61 -64.91
CA ASP A 247 25.23 -58.06 -65.36
C ASP A 247 26.16 -58.09 -64.16
N LYS A 248 26.26 -59.28 -63.58
CA LYS A 248 27.02 -59.52 -62.36
C LYS A 248 28.53 -59.40 -62.56
N GLU A 249 29.02 -59.82 -63.77
CA GLU A 249 30.42 -59.79 -64.08
C GLU A 249 30.93 -58.37 -64.26
N PHE A 250 30.16 -57.50 -64.94
CA PHE A 250 30.42 -56.06 -65.06
C PHE A 250 30.37 -55.35 -63.67
N TYR A 251 29.46 -55.72 -62.79
CA TYR A 251 29.40 -55.15 -61.45
C TYR A 251 30.64 -55.51 -60.62
N ASP A 252 31.04 -56.73 -60.61
CA ASP A 252 32.22 -57.17 -59.87
C ASP A 252 33.48 -56.46 -60.40
N PHE A 253 33.60 -56.31 -61.72
CA PHE A 253 34.66 -55.54 -62.33
C PHE A 253 34.63 -54.05 -61.92
N TYR A 254 33.49 -53.39 -62.06
CA TYR A 254 33.30 -51.96 -61.69
C TYR A 254 33.60 -51.76 -60.18
N ARG A 255 33.11 -52.63 -59.36
CA ARG A 255 33.29 -52.55 -57.87
C ARG A 255 34.77 -52.72 -57.48
N SER A 256 35.49 -53.58 -58.14
CA SER A 256 36.91 -53.74 -57.91
C SER A 256 37.71 -52.49 -58.33
N LEU A 257 37.37 -51.88 -59.48
CA LEU A 257 37.99 -50.63 -59.90
C LEU A 257 37.71 -49.46 -58.92
N GLU A 258 36.48 -49.39 -58.36
CA GLU A 258 36.14 -48.38 -57.36
C GLU A 258 36.91 -48.64 -56.03
N ALA A 259 37.05 -49.92 -55.64
CA ALA A 259 37.83 -50.26 -54.49
C ALA A 259 39.32 -49.94 -54.69
N TYR A 260 39.87 -50.21 -55.90
CA TYR A 260 41.24 -49.78 -56.20
C TYR A 260 41.41 -48.27 -56.12
N ARG A 261 40.49 -47.49 -56.71
CA ARG A 261 40.53 -46.03 -56.67
C ARG A 261 40.50 -45.46 -55.23
N LYS A 262 39.68 -46.07 -54.35
CA LYS A 262 39.61 -45.66 -52.94
C LYS A 262 40.85 -46.08 -52.16
N SER A 263 41.34 -47.29 -52.37
CA SER A 263 42.53 -47.85 -51.68
C SER A 263 43.82 -47.16 -52.06
N PHE A 264 43.91 -46.64 -53.28
CA PHE A 264 45.13 -45.95 -53.79
C PHE A 264 44.97 -44.42 -53.80
N SER A 265 43.98 -43.88 -53.15
CA SER A 265 43.72 -42.39 -53.15
C SER A 265 44.60 -41.63 -52.17
N SER A 266 45.11 -42.28 -51.09
CA SER A 266 46.01 -41.64 -50.10
C SER A 266 47.47 -42.08 -50.39
N LYS A 267 48.38 -41.13 -50.21
CA LYS A 267 49.84 -41.40 -50.36
C LYS A 267 50.50 -41.69 -49.01
N ASP A 268 49.75 -41.63 -47.93
CA ASP A 268 50.30 -41.71 -46.58
C ASP A 268 50.19 -43.14 -45.96
N ASP A 269 49.50 -44.09 -46.65
CA ASP A 269 49.28 -45.40 -46.18
C ASP A 269 50.28 -46.43 -46.83
N ILE A 270 50.91 -47.25 -46.02
CA ILE A 270 51.72 -48.39 -46.50
C ILE A 270 50.81 -49.58 -46.60
N MET A 271 50.58 -50.09 -47.80
CA MET A 271 49.73 -51.22 -48.02
C MET A 271 50.61 -52.45 -48.29
N VAL A 272 50.47 -53.46 -47.49
CA VAL A 272 51.10 -54.80 -47.73
C VAL A 272 50.11 -55.65 -48.50
N LEU A 273 50.47 -55.99 -49.74
CA LEU A 273 49.59 -56.69 -50.67
C LEU A 273 50.14 -58.04 -51.04
N ASP A 274 49.29 -59.09 -50.98
CA ASP A 274 49.58 -60.34 -51.67
C ASP A 274 49.11 -60.21 -53.11
N ALA A 275 50.10 -60.36 -54.03
CA ALA A 275 49.85 -60.27 -55.45
C ALA A 275 48.91 -61.37 -55.98
N ASN A 276 48.64 -62.42 -55.21
CA ASN A 276 47.74 -63.54 -55.58
C ASN A 276 46.33 -63.43 -54.97
N SER A 277 46.05 -62.33 -54.23
CA SER A 277 44.73 -62.11 -53.65
C SER A 277 43.65 -61.83 -54.71
N ASP A 278 42.43 -62.25 -54.45
CA ASP A 278 41.26 -61.99 -55.29
C ASP A 278 41.01 -60.53 -55.53
N PHE A 279 41.57 -59.66 -54.67
CA PHE A 279 41.49 -58.21 -54.82
C PHE A 279 42.13 -57.72 -56.12
N PHE A 280 43.23 -58.39 -56.61
CA PHE A 280 43.89 -57.99 -57.83
C PHE A 280 43.50 -58.83 -59.09
N LYS A 281 42.44 -59.64 -59.01
CA LYS A 281 41.94 -60.50 -60.07
C LYS A 281 41.83 -59.76 -61.40
N TYR A 282 41.22 -58.56 -61.42
CA TYR A 282 41.03 -57.81 -62.66
C TYR A 282 42.22 -56.95 -63.05
N LEU A 283 43.23 -56.79 -62.21
CA LEU A 283 44.46 -56.07 -62.52
C LEU A 283 45.49 -56.95 -63.19
N ARG A 284 45.43 -58.28 -62.90
CA ARG A 284 46.35 -59.30 -63.44
C ARG A 284 45.95 -59.84 -64.82
N SER A 285 44.71 -59.93 -65.16
CA SER A 285 44.25 -60.46 -66.42
C SER A 285 43.18 -59.53 -67.01
N PRO A 286 43.56 -58.62 -67.90
CA PRO A 286 42.58 -57.88 -68.66
C PRO A 286 41.90 -58.68 -69.76
N GLU A 287 42.37 -59.97 -69.96
CA GLU A 287 41.91 -60.88 -70.98
C GLU A 287 41.35 -62.15 -70.38
N ASN A 288 40.06 -62.14 -70.05
CA ASN A 288 39.25 -63.33 -70.21
C ASN A 288 37.90 -62.87 -70.75
N ARG A 289 37.81 -62.83 -72.02
CA ARG A 289 36.56 -62.97 -72.75
C ARG A 289 36.07 -64.37 -72.63
#